data_756bc2b9c04c353e20e47c5efc64a4e7
#
_entry.id   756bc2b9c04c353e20e47c5efc64a4e7
#
_cell.length_a   1.000
_cell.length_b   1.000
_cell.length_c   1.000
_cell.angle_alpha   90.00
_cell.angle_beta   90.00
_cell.angle_gamma   90.00
#
_symmetry.space_group_name_H-M   'P 1'
#
loop_
_entity.id
_entity.type
_entity.pdbx_description
1 polymer ?
#
loop_
_entity_poly.entity_id
_entity_poly.type
_entity_poly.pdbx_seq_one_letter_code
_entity_poly.pdbx_strand_id
1 'polypeptide(L)'
;AFATVHSQAEQINLQVYNRCVGTRYCANNCPYQVRSFNWRDYQDSRIRPEITILANQFNPDVTVRRRGVMEKCTFCIQRIHKAQDKAKSEGREVEDGEFTTACAQACPSNAITFGRIDKEDTQVYQMMHHGHGKKHLEELGTLPNIVYMNGNGAA
;
A
#
# COMPACT_ATOMS: atom_id res chain seq x y z
N ALA A 1 13.63 10.93 -4.68
CA ALA A 1 13.89 11.16 -3.25
C ALA A 1 14.12 9.82 -2.57
N PHE A 2 15.09 9.72 -1.70
CA PHE A 2 15.46 8.46 -1.01
C PHE A 2 14.34 7.82 -0.15
N ALA A 3 13.29 8.57 0.15
CA ALA A 3 12.13 8.08 0.87
C ALA A 3 11.11 7.35 -0.03
N THR A 4 11.13 7.60 -1.32
CA THR A 4 10.28 6.91 -2.30
C THR A 4 11.13 5.90 -3.05
N VAL A 5 10.85 4.62 -2.87
CA VAL A 5 11.63 3.52 -3.46
C VAL A 5 10.71 2.51 -4.12
N HIS A 6 11.18 1.92 -5.22
CA HIS A 6 10.59 0.72 -5.76
C HIS A 6 11.25 -0.48 -5.07
N SER A 7 10.47 -1.17 -4.25
CA SER A 7 10.95 -2.41 -3.64
C SER A 7 10.92 -3.53 -4.66
N GLN A 8 12.04 -4.23 -4.79
CA GLN A 8 12.13 -5.40 -5.66
C GLN A 8 11.50 -6.64 -5.02
N ALA A 9 11.53 -6.72 -3.69
CA ALA A 9 10.98 -7.85 -2.96
C ALA A 9 9.45 -7.87 -2.98
N GLU A 10 8.81 -6.71 -2.78
CA GLU A 10 7.37 -6.58 -2.76
C GLU A 10 6.80 -6.09 -4.09
N GLN A 11 7.65 -5.66 -5.02
CA GLN A 11 7.28 -5.10 -6.34
C GLN A 11 6.33 -3.91 -6.28
N ILE A 12 6.41 -3.13 -5.21
CA ILE A 12 5.58 -1.95 -4.98
C ILE A 12 6.42 -0.68 -4.81
N ASN A 13 5.81 0.44 -5.14
CA ASN A 13 6.38 1.75 -4.83
C ASN A 13 6.11 2.10 -3.37
N LEU A 14 7.14 2.06 -2.53
CA LEU A 14 7.05 2.33 -1.11
C LEU A 14 7.36 3.79 -0.78
N GLN A 15 6.73 4.29 0.26
CA GLN A 15 7.12 5.48 0.99
C GLN A 15 7.74 5.07 2.31
N VAL A 16 9.06 5.20 2.41
CA VAL A 16 9.80 4.90 3.65
C VAL A 16 9.75 6.14 4.54
N TYR A 17 8.84 6.15 5.47
CA TYR A 17 8.50 7.34 6.27
C TYR A 17 9.68 7.92 7.04
N ASN A 18 10.55 7.08 7.61
CA ASN A 18 11.72 7.51 8.37
C ASN A 18 12.80 8.20 7.53
N ARG A 19 12.76 8.06 6.21
CA ARG A 19 13.66 8.73 5.26
C ARG A 19 13.08 10.02 4.69
N CYS A 20 11.84 10.34 5.04
CA CYS A 20 11.15 11.51 4.50
C CYS A 20 11.63 12.78 5.18
N VAL A 21 12.19 13.70 4.42
CA VAL A 21 12.63 15.04 4.90
C VAL A 21 11.59 16.14 4.66
N GLY A 22 10.42 15.78 4.10
CA GLY A 22 9.28 16.69 4.00
C GLY A 22 9.34 17.74 2.89
N THR A 23 10.15 17.56 1.85
CA THR A 23 10.24 18.53 0.73
C THR A 23 8.97 18.60 -0.11
N ARG A 24 8.06 17.62 -0.01
CA ARG A 24 6.80 17.51 -0.76
C ARG A 24 6.95 17.39 -2.28
N TYR A 25 8.17 17.34 -2.79
CA TYR A 25 8.44 17.23 -4.22
C TYR A 25 7.73 16.02 -4.86
N CYS A 26 7.70 14.88 -4.15
CA CYS A 26 7.02 13.68 -4.62
C CYS A 26 5.49 13.83 -4.77
N ALA A 27 4.87 14.74 -4.00
CA ALA A 27 3.45 15.07 -4.18
C ALA A 27 3.25 15.99 -5.38
N ASN A 28 4.10 17.00 -5.55
CA ASN A 28 4.00 17.95 -6.65
C ASN A 28 4.15 17.28 -8.02
N ASN A 29 4.97 16.22 -8.10
CA ASN A 29 5.19 15.46 -9.34
C ASN A 29 4.34 14.20 -9.46
N CYS A 30 3.45 13.92 -8.52
CA CYS A 30 2.58 12.76 -8.59
C CYS A 30 1.38 13.03 -9.50
N PRO A 31 1.29 12.41 -10.69
CA PRO A 31 0.15 12.64 -11.59
C PRO A 31 -1.16 12.10 -11.01
N TYR A 32 -1.08 11.14 -10.10
CA TYR A 32 -2.23 10.53 -9.43
C TYR A 32 -2.74 11.32 -8.23
N GLN A 33 -1.99 12.30 -7.72
CA GLN A 33 -2.30 13.12 -6.54
C GLN A 33 -2.63 12.30 -5.27
N VAL A 34 -2.01 11.15 -5.12
CA VAL A 34 -2.29 10.18 -4.03
C VAL A 34 -1.33 10.29 -2.85
N ARG A 35 -0.63 11.42 -2.72
CA ARG A 35 0.33 11.65 -1.63
C ARG A 35 -0.15 12.79 -0.74
N SER A 36 -0.22 12.50 0.56
CA SER A 36 -0.67 13.43 1.58
C SER A 36 0.49 13.86 2.48
N PHE A 37 0.53 15.12 2.84
CA PHE A 37 1.55 15.66 3.74
C PHE A 37 0.97 15.90 5.13
N ASN A 38 1.69 15.43 6.16
CA ASN A 38 1.28 15.61 7.54
C ASN A 38 1.67 16.99 8.05
N TRP A 39 0.73 17.91 8.01
CA TRP A 39 0.89 19.27 8.50
C TRP A 39 0.85 19.39 10.02
N ARG A 40 0.18 18.44 10.69
CA ARG A 40 -0.03 18.45 12.14
C ARG A 40 0.54 17.19 12.78
N ASP A 41 1.00 17.30 14.01
CA ASP A 41 1.38 16.16 14.82
C ASP A 41 0.18 15.72 15.68
N TYR A 42 -0.54 14.73 15.19
CA TYR A 42 -1.67 14.14 15.91
C TYR A 42 -1.25 13.27 17.11
N GLN A 43 0.05 13.03 17.25
CA GLN A 43 0.66 12.24 18.30
C GLN A 43 1.30 13.11 19.39
N ASP A 44 1.17 14.43 19.31
CA ASP A 44 1.74 15.34 20.30
C ASP A 44 0.88 15.33 21.58
N SER A 45 1.44 14.78 22.65
CA SER A 45 0.78 14.68 23.96
C SER A 45 0.46 16.07 24.58
N ARG A 46 1.09 17.14 24.13
CA ARG A 46 0.75 18.52 24.55
C ARG A 46 -0.57 18.98 23.95
N ILE A 47 -0.93 18.46 22.77
CA ILE A 47 -2.18 18.78 22.07
C ILE A 47 -3.26 17.77 22.46
N ARG A 48 -2.87 16.51 22.66
CA ARG A 48 -3.73 15.38 22.97
C ARG A 48 -3.14 14.56 24.12
N PRO A 49 -3.36 14.97 25.36
CA PRO A 49 -2.78 14.28 26.54
C PRO A 49 -3.16 12.79 26.61
N GLU A 50 -4.36 12.43 26.14
CA GLU A 50 -4.85 11.05 26.08
C GLU A 50 -4.01 10.14 25.17
N ILE A 51 -3.23 10.71 24.24
CA ILE A 51 -2.46 9.90 23.29
C ILE A 51 -1.40 9.03 23.99
N THR A 52 -0.91 9.46 25.14
CA THR A 52 0.07 8.69 25.93
C THR A 52 -0.50 7.34 26.36
N ILE A 53 -1.78 7.32 26.75
CA ILE A 53 -2.50 6.10 27.15
C ILE A 53 -2.89 5.30 25.90
N LEU A 54 -3.41 5.98 24.88
CA LEU A 54 -3.87 5.37 23.63
C LEU A 54 -2.72 4.78 22.80
N ALA A 55 -1.48 5.23 23.02
CA ALA A 55 -0.31 4.70 22.33
C ALA A 55 -0.13 3.18 22.49
N ASN A 56 -0.59 2.62 23.60
CA ASN A 56 -0.56 1.18 23.85
C ASN A 56 -1.51 0.38 22.91
N GLN A 57 -2.46 1.04 22.25
CA GLN A 57 -3.37 0.43 21.29
C GLN A 57 -2.82 0.44 19.85
N PHE A 58 -1.69 1.13 19.60
CA PHE A 58 -1.13 1.21 18.27
C PHE A 58 -0.51 -0.11 17.85
N ASN A 59 -0.70 -0.45 16.59
CA ASN A 59 -0.05 -1.62 16.01
C ASN A 59 1.46 -1.36 15.94
N PRO A 60 2.31 -2.16 16.63
CA PRO A 60 3.76 -1.98 16.63
C PRO A 60 4.39 -2.18 15.24
N ASP A 61 3.75 -2.94 14.36
CA ASP A 61 4.24 -3.20 13.00
C ASP A 61 4.02 -2.00 12.05
N VAL A 62 3.32 -0.96 12.50
CA VAL A 62 3.02 0.22 11.71
C VAL A 62 3.81 1.42 12.21
N THR A 63 4.68 1.96 11.35
CA THR A 63 5.46 3.16 11.67
C THR A 63 4.55 4.34 11.95
N VAL A 64 4.75 5.00 13.08
CA VAL A 64 4.06 6.25 13.42
C VAL A 64 4.59 7.38 12.54
N ARG A 65 3.69 8.05 11.80
CA ARG A 65 4.03 9.20 10.94
C ARG A 65 3.72 10.47 11.69
N ARG A 66 4.75 11.26 11.93
CA ARG A 66 4.63 12.54 12.60
C ARG A 66 4.47 13.70 11.62
N ARG A 67 4.37 14.91 12.13
CA ARG A 67 4.40 16.15 11.33
C ARG A 67 5.63 16.17 10.39
N GLY A 68 5.42 16.65 9.17
CA GLY A 68 6.49 16.85 8.19
C GLY A 68 6.81 15.63 7.32
N VAL A 69 6.01 14.56 7.40
CA VAL A 69 6.20 13.33 6.63
C VAL A 69 5.12 13.23 5.55
N MET A 70 5.54 12.75 4.38
CA MET A 70 4.61 12.37 3.29
C MET A 70 4.08 10.98 3.50
N GLU A 71 2.79 10.79 3.25
CA GLU A 71 2.12 9.50 3.31
C GLU A 71 1.49 9.13 1.97
N LYS A 72 1.46 7.85 1.67
CA LYS A 72 0.71 7.25 0.57
C LYS A 72 0.33 5.82 0.90
N CYS A 73 -0.56 5.23 0.12
CA CYS A 73 -0.87 3.81 0.22
C CYS A 73 0.40 2.96 0.01
N THR A 74 0.63 2.00 0.90
CA THR A 74 1.73 1.03 0.84
C THR A 74 1.21 -0.40 0.66
N PHE A 75 -0.04 -0.59 0.25
CA PHE A 75 -0.71 -1.90 0.15
C PHE A 75 -0.65 -2.71 1.45
N CYS A 76 -0.75 -2.02 2.61
CA CYS A 76 -0.63 -2.66 3.92
C CYS A 76 0.68 -3.44 4.08
N ILE A 77 1.83 -2.78 3.83
CA ILE A 77 3.16 -3.39 3.83
C ILE A 77 3.43 -4.27 5.06
N GLN A 78 2.92 -3.90 6.24
CA GLN A 78 3.03 -4.70 7.47
C GLN A 78 2.38 -6.07 7.34
N ARG A 79 1.29 -6.18 6.56
CA ARG A 79 0.63 -7.48 6.29
C ARG A 79 1.44 -8.31 5.30
N ILE A 80 2.03 -7.65 4.30
CA ILE A 80 2.94 -8.30 3.33
C ILE A 80 4.14 -8.89 4.07
N HIS A 81 4.82 -8.09 4.88
CA HIS A 81 5.98 -8.56 5.64
C HIS A 81 5.63 -9.72 6.58
N LYS A 82 4.51 -9.62 7.29
CA LYS A 82 4.05 -10.69 8.17
C LYS A 82 3.81 -12.01 7.44
N ALA A 83 3.21 -11.95 6.24
CA ALA A 83 3.01 -13.14 5.41
C ALA A 83 4.35 -13.70 4.88
N GLN A 84 5.24 -12.82 4.44
CA GLN A 84 6.58 -13.19 3.97
C GLN A 84 7.42 -13.84 5.09
N ASP A 85 7.42 -13.27 6.29
CA ASP A 85 8.17 -13.80 7.43
C ASP A 85 7.64 -15.18 7.85
N LYS A 86 6.32 -15.35 7.85
CA LYS A 86 5.70 -16.64 8.11
C LYS A 86 6.09 -17.67 7.06
N ALA A 87 5.91 -17.35 5.78
CA ALA A 87 6.26 -18.25 4.68
C ALA A 87 7.75 -18.62 4.70
N LYS A 88 8.63 -17.66 4.98
CA LYS A 88 10.06 -17.88 5.13
C LYS A 88 10.40 -18.81 6.30
N SER A 89 9.71 -18.68 7.43
CA SER A 89 9.92 -19.57 8.58
C SER A 89 9.48 -21.01 8.29
N GLU A 90 8.52 -21.18 7.37
CA GLU A 90 8.01 -22.48 6.90
C GLU A 90 8.77 -23.01 5.68
N GLY A 91 9.76 -22.27 5.15
CA GLY A 91 10.57 -22.67 3.99
C GLY A 91 9.81 -22.71 2.66
N ARG A 92 8.70 -21.93 2.55
CA ARG A 92 7.86 -21.84 1.37
C ARG A 92 7.74 -20.41 0.85
N GLU A 93 7.12 -20.23 -0.30
CA GLU A 93 6.68 -18.91 -0.77
C GLU A 93 5.28 -18.56 -0.22
N VAL A 94 4.95 -17.27 -0.26
CA VAL A 94 3.62 -16.78 0.08
C VAL A 94 2.62 -17.26 -0.99
N GLU A 95 1.53 -17.86 -0.56
CA GLU A 95 0.45 -18.33 -1.43
C GLU A 95 -0.53 -17.21 -1.79
N ASP A 96 -1.19 -17.34 -2.94
CA ASP A 96 -2.23 -16.38 -3.34
C ASP A 96 -3.41 -16.43 -2.37
N GLY A 97 -3.88 -15.25 -1.95
CA GLY A 97 -4.97 -15.14 -0.98
C GLY A 97 -4.57 -15.38 0.50
N GLU A 98 -3.31 -15.69 0.82
CA GLU A 98 -2.87 -15.90 2.21
C GLU A 98 -3.06 -14.65 3.10
N PHE A 99 -3.01 -13.49 2.49
CA PHE A 99 -3.36 -12.24 3.17
C PHE A 99 -4.06 -11.28 2.20
N THR A 100 -4.71 -10.27 2.75
CA THR A 100 -5.35 -9.22 1.97
C THR A 100 -5.16 -7.85 2.60
N THR A 101 -5.33 -6.80 1.80
CA THR A 101 -5.27 -5.43 2.29
C THR A 101 -6.48 -5.10 3.16
N ALA A 102 -6.34 -4.11 4.06
CA ALA A 102 -7.44 -3.72 4.94
C ALA A 102 -8.66 -3.18 4.17
N CYS A 103 -8.42 -2.48 3.06
CA CYS A 103 -9.51 -1.97 2.21
C CYS A 103 -10.26 -3.10 1.50
N ALA A 104 -9.56 -4.14 1.01
CA ALA A 104 -10.20 -5.30 0.41
C ALA A 104 -11.01 -6.09 1.45
N GLN A 105 -10.44 -6.30 2.64
CA GLN A 105 -11.14 -6.97 3.74
C GLN A 105 -12.40 -6.24 4.20
N ALA A 106 -12.37 -4.89 4.17
CA ALA A 106 -13.51 -4.07 4.59
C ALA A 106 -14.53 -3.82 3.48
N CYS A 107 -14.29 -4.28 2.26
CA CYS A 107 -15.17 -4.04 1.12
C CYS A 107 -16.37 -4.99 1.15
N PRO A 108 -17.61 -4.50 1.38
CA PRO A 108 -18.78 -5.37 1.50
C PRO A 108 -19.20 -6.01 0.17
N SER A 109 -18.83 -5.39 -0.95
CA SER A 109 -19.12 -5.88 -2.31
C SER A 109 -18.02 -6.76 -2.89
N ASN A 110 -16.93 -7.02 -2.15
CA ASN A 110 -15.74 -7.73 -2.64
C ASN A 110 -15.17 -7.16 -3.96
N ALA A 111 -15.30 -5.85 -4.17
CA ALA A 111 -14.89 -5.17 -5.40
C ALA A 111 -13.38 -4.93 -5.49
N ILE A 112 -12.61 -5.29 -4.47
CA ILE A 112 -11.16 -5.09 -4.42
C ILE A 112 -10.48 -6.43 -4.27
N THR A 113 -9.76 -6.84 -5.30
CA THR A 113 -8.91 -8.02 -5.29
C THR A 113 -7.46 -7.61 -5.12
N PHE A 114 -6.73 -8.29 -4.27
CA PHE A 114 -5.31 -8.04 -4.02
C PHE A 114 -4.52 -9.33 -4.17
N GLY A 115 -3.38 -9.27 -4.87
CA GLY A 115 -2.51 -10.42 -5.10
C GLY A 115 -1.25 -10.03 -5.88
N ARG A 116 -0.45 -11.02 -6.21
CA ARG A 116 0.77 -10.86 -7.01
C ARG A 116 0.41 -10.72 -8.49
N ILE A 117 1.12 -9.82 -9.18
CA ILE A 117 0.93 -9.56 -10.61
C ILE A 117 1.99 -10.25 -11.48
N ASP A 118 2.98 -10.91 -10.87
CA ASP A 118 4.11 -11.54 -11.54
C ASP A 118 3.94 -13.07 -11.72
N LYS A 119 2.93 -13.66 -11.07
CA LYS A 119 2.64 -15.09 -11.18
C LYS A 119 1.35 -15.33 -11.96
N GLU A 120 1.41 -16.18 -12.98
CA GLU A 120 0.31 -16.48 -13.88
C GLU A 120 -0.87 -17.20 -13.20
N ASP A 121 -0.61 -17.91 -12.12
CA ASP A 121 -1.59 -18.69 -11.36
C ASP A 121 -2.42 -17.85 -10.37
N THR A 122 -2.07 -16.57 -10.18
CA THR A 122 -2.80 -15.73 -9.23
C THR A 122 -4.07 -15.14 -9.82
N GLN A 123 -5.07 -14.94 -8.96
CA GLN A 123 -6.34 -14.35 -9.36
C GLN A 123 -6.16 -12.96 -10.00
N VAL A 124 -5.28 -12.13 -9.43
CA VAL A 124 -5.04 -10.77 -9.95
C VAL A 124 -4.43 -10.80 -11.33
N TYR A 125 -3.46 -11.70 -11.59
CA TYR A 125 -2.86 -11.87 -12.91
C TYR A 125 -3.91 -12.26 -13.94
N GLN A 126 -4.73 -13.25 -13.62
CA GLN A 126 -5.81 -13.73 -14.51
C GLN A 126 -6.80 -12.59 -14.83
N MET A 127 -7.22 -11.83 -13.83
CA MET A 127 -8.11 -10.68 -14.02
C MET A 127 -7.49 -9.60 -14.92
N MET A 128 -6.19 -9.33 -14.75
CA MET A 128 -5.49 -8.31 -15.55
C MET A 128 -5.32 -8.70 -17.02
N HIS A 129 -5.04 -9.97 -17.29
CA HIS A 129 -4.72 -10.45 -18.64
C HIS A 129 -5.96 -10.91 -19.43
N HIS A 130 -6.96 -11.43 -18.76
CA HIS A 130 -8.19 -11.92 -19.40
C HIS A 130 -9.39 -10.96 -19.23
N GLY A 131 -9.28 -9.97 -18.35
CA GLY A 131 -10.30 -8.96 -18.14
C GLY A 131 -10.02 -7.66 -18.91
N HIS A 132 -11.07 -6.87 -19.12
CA HIS A 132 -10.94 -5.54 -19.75
C HIS A 132 -10.58 -4.47 -18.71
N GLY A 133 -9.46 -4.66 -18.01
CA GLY A 133 -8.96 -3.72 -17.02
C GLY A 133 -8.32 -2.49 -17.66
N LYS A 134 -8.52 -1.31 -17.05
CA LYS A 134 -7.85 -0.06 -17.43
C LYS A 134 -6.93 0.41 -16.31
N LYS A 135 -5.72 0.79 -16.68
CA LYS A 135 -4.80 1.52 -15.79
C LYS A 135 -5.08 3.02 -15.90
N HIS A 136 -5.16 3.68 -14.76
CA HIS A 136 -5.35 5.13 -14.75
C HIS A 136 -4.08 5.83 -15.27
N LEU A 137 -4.23 6.81 -16.16
CA LEU A 137 -3.13 7.55 -16.81
C LEU A 137 -2.08 6.62 -17.45
N GLU A 138 -2.52 5.60 -18.13
CA GLU A 138 -1.64 4.61 -18.77
C GLU A 138 -0.69 5.25 -19.81
N GLU A 139 -1.14 6.31 -20.46
CA GLU A 139 -0.38 7.10 -21.44
C GLU A 139 0.90 7.73 -20.88
N LEU A 140 0.99 7.90 -19.55
CA LEU A 140 2.19 8.44 -18.91
C LEU A 140 3.30 7.39 -18.72
N GLY A 141 3.04 6.11 -19.00
CA GLY A 141 4.03 5.03 -18.88
C GLY A 141 4.54 4.78 -17.44
N THR A 142 3.79 5.17 -16.42
CA THR A 142 4.20 5.06 -15.01
C THR A 142 3.99 3.68 -14.41
N LEU A 143 3.39 2.75 -15.16
CA LEU A 143 3.13 1.35 -14.78
C LEU A 143 2.46 1.21 -13.40
N PRO A 144 1.25 1.77 -13.19
CA PRO A 144 0.57 1.68 -11.91
C PRO A 144 0.18 0.23 -11.57
N ASN A 145 0.27 -0.10 -10.28
CA ASN A 145 -0.09 -1.42 -9.75
C ASN A 145 -1.61 -1.55 -9.45
N ILE A 146 -2.40 -0.55 -9.80
CA ILE A 146 -3.85 -0.57 -9.65
C ILE A 146 -4.49 -0.62 -11.03
N VAL A 147 -5.37 -1.59 -11.22
CA VAL A 147 -6.15 -1.78 -12.44
C VAL A 147 -7.63 -1.69 -12.08
N TYR A 148 -8.36 -0.90 -12.83
CA TYR A 148 -9.81 -0.76 -12.68
C TYR A 148 -10.50 -1.70 -13.68
N MET A 149 -11.28 -2.63 -13.16
CA MET A 149 -12.05 -3.57 -13.98
C MET A 149 -13.40 -2.97 -14.38
N ASN A 150 -13.80 -3.19 -15.63
CA ASN A 150 -15.16 -2.84 -16.06
C ASN A 150 -16.15 -3.84 -15.45
N GLY A 151 -17.25 -3.36 -14.86
CA GLY A 151 -18.24 -4.20 -14.20
C GLY A 151 -18.94 -5.25 -15.08
N ASN A 152 -18.71 -5.23 -16.39
CA ASN A 152 -19.26 -6.20 -17.35
C ASN A 152 -18.32 -7.40 -17.63
N GLY A 153 -17.22 -7.51 -16.89
CA GLY A 153 -16.20 -8.55 -17.11
C GLY A 153 -16.19 -9.66 -16.05
N ALA A 154 -17.16 -9.69 -15.15
CA ALA A 154 -17.34 -10.77 -14.19
C ALA A 154 -18.41 -11.74 -14.70
N ALA A 155 -18.04 -12.62 -15.63
CA ALA A 155 -18.77 -13.82 -15.98
C ALA A 155 -17.75 -14.95 -16.15
#